data_88146bd0e9e0f56910343ae0a571b893
#
_entry.id   88146bd0e9e0f56910343ae0a571b893
#
_cell.length_a   1.000
_cell.length_b   1.000
_cell.length_c   1.000
_cell.angle_alpha   90.00
_cell.angle_beta   90.00
_cell.angle_gamma   90.00
#
_symmetry.space_group_name_H-M   'P 1'
#
loop_
_entity.id
_entity.type
_entity.pdbx_description
1 polymer ?
#
loop_
_entity_poly.entity_id
_entity_poly.type
_entity_poly.pdbx_seq_one_letter_code
_entity_poly.pdbx_strand_id
1 'polypeptide(L)'
;MDIAQSRRKENIAEYILYLWQIEDLLRALQFSPEAIYSQFVAPRNLPEEQQNILLLWYMDIVGLLREEGKEQSGHLNHTLHLIADMHNLHLQLMQLPVGAHYRTTVARLEPYLPTLRTVLGKNISDTELCFRALYAAMLYRIKGGENSAIADTIEYISPVIGELSAIYHKVERGEIDLFKE
;
A
#
# COMPACT_ATOMS: atom_id res chain seq x y z
N MET A 1 -12.49 0.16 -11.12
CA MET A 1 -13.05 1.10 -10.12
C MET A 1 -13.55 0.35 -8.88
N ASP A 2 -14.45 -0.60 -9.02
CA ASP A 2 -15.03 -1.30 -7.85
C ASP A 2 -14.02 -2.02 -6.95
N ILE A 3 -13.01 -2.69 -7.52
CA ILE A 3 -11.99 -3.39 -6.72
C ILE A 3 -11.17 -2.41 -5.87
N ALA A 4 -10.74 -1.28 -6.44
CA ALA A 4 -9.97 -0.30 -5.68
C ALA A 4 -10.82 0.35 -4.58
N GLN A 5 -12.07 0.71 -4.88
CA GLN A 5 -13.00 1.28 -3.89
C GLN A 5 -13.37 0.29 -2.78
N SER A 6 -13.59 -1.00 -3.13
CA SER A 6 -13.86 -2.05 -2.14
C SER A 6 -12.64 -2.20 -1.21
N ARG A 7 -11.43 -2.33 -1.76
CA ARG A 7 -10.20 -2.41 -0.97
C ARG A 7 -10.00 -1.19 -0.08
N ARG A 8 -10.25 0.03 -0.59
CA ARG A 8 -10.14 1.27 0.22
C ARG A 8 -11.07 1.26 1.44
N LYS A 9 -12.26 0.68 1.30
CA LYS A 9 -13.24 0.58 2.39
C LYS A 9 -12.95 -0.56 3.36
N GLU A 10 -12.38 -1.65 2.87
CA GLU A 10 -12.18 -2.88 3.63
C GLU A 10 -10.81 -2.95 4.29
N ASN A 11 -9.75 -2.59 3.54
CA ASN A 11 -8.37 -2.68 4.01
C ASN A 11 -7.49 -1.64 3.30
N ILE A 12 -7.16 -0.57 4.00
CA ILE A 12 -6.33 0.52 3.48
C ILE A 12 -4.95 0.04 3.02
N ALA A 13 -4.34 -0.94 3.70
CA ALA A 13 -3.03 -1.46 3.32
C ALA A 13 -3.10 -2.22 1.99
N GLU A 14 -4.12 -3.06 1.80
CA GLU A 14 -4.34 -3.74 0.52
C GLU A 14 -4.63 -2.76 -0.61
N TYR A 15 -5.35 -1.68 -0.33
CA TYR A 15 -5.59 -0.61 -1.31
C TYR A 15 -4.29 0.04 -1.77
N ILE A 16 -3.40 0.40 -0.84
CA ILE A 16 -2.11 1.03 -1.15
C ILE A 16 -1.24 0.08 -1.99
N LEU A 17 -1.08 -1.16 -1.56
CA LEU A 17 -0.27 -2.15 -2.28
C LEU A 17 -0.85 -2.48 -3.67
N TYR A 18 -2.17 -2.51 -3.80
CA TYR A 18 -2.85 -2.69 -5.07
C TYR A 18 -2.57 -1.52 -6.04
N LEU A 19 -2.63 -0.27 -5.57
CA LEU A 19 -2.31 0.88 -6.41
C LEU A 19 -0.84 0.86 -6.84
N TRP A 20 0.10 0.53 -5.97
CA TRP A 20 1.50 0.41 -6.31
C TRP A 20 1.74 -0.64 -7.40
N GLN A 21 1.02 -1.77 -7.33
CA GLN A 21 1.05 -2.78 -8.39
C GLN A 21 0.49 -2.24 -9.71
N ILE A 22 -0.62 -1.51 -9.68
CA ILE A 22 -1.19 -0.89 -10.89
C ILE A 22 -0.20 0.11 -11.51
N GLU A 23 0.43 0.96 -10.70
CA GLU A 23 1.44 1.92 -11.18
C GLU A 23 2.56 1.21 -11.96
N ASP A 24 3.13 0.12 -11.42
CA ASP A 24 4.19 -0.63 -12.07
C ASP A 24 3.73 -1.38 -13.33
N LEU A 25 2.51 -1.91 -13.33
CA LEU A 25 1.92 -2.54 -14.50
C LEU A 25 1.68 -1.52 -15.62
N LEU A 26 1.21 -0.30 -15.30
CA LEU A 26 1.02 0.77 -16.29
C LEU A 26 2.36 1.23 -16.87
N ARG A 27 3.42 1.33 -16.06
CA ARG A 27 4.79 1.61 -16.53
C ARG A 27 5.30 0.51 -17.47
N ALA A 28 5.08 -0.75 -17.11
CA ALA A 28 5.49 -1.89 -17.96
C ALA A 28 4.82 -1.87 -19.34
N LEU A 29 3.60 -1.32 -19.42
CA LEU A 29 2.87 -1.11 -20.69
C LEU A 29 3.22 0.23 -21.37
N GLN A 30 4.22 0.96 -20.86
CA GLN A 30 4.64 2.25 -21.41
C GLN A 30 3.48 3.27 -21.54
N PHE A 31 2.48 3.13 -20.66
CA PHE A 31 1.26 3.98 -20.67
C PHE A 31 0.46 3.97 -21.98
N SER A 32 0.59 2.91 -22.79
CA SER A 32 -0.17 2.77 -24.04
C SER A 32 -1.64 2.44 -23.74
N PRO A 33 -2.60 3.29 -24.16
CA PRO A 33 -4.02 3.02 -23.96
C PRO A 33 -4.47 1.71 -24.58
N GLU A 34 -3.95 1.36 -25.78
CA GLU A 34 -4.27 0.13 -26.50
C GLU A 34 -3.78 -1.10 -25.74
N ALA A 35 -2.54 -1.06 -25.19
CA ALA A 35 -1.99 -2.14 -24.39
C ALA A 35 -2.75 -2.29 -23.07
N ILE A 36 -3.08 -1.18 -22.40
CA ILE A 36 -3.87 -1.17 -21.17
C ILE A 36 -5.25 -1.76 -21.42
N TYR A 37 -5.93 -1.34 -22.49
CA TYR A 37 -7.23 -1.88 -22.86
C TYR A 37 -7.14 -3.40 -23.10
N SER A 38 -6.22 -3.85 -23.96
CA SER A 38 -6.11 -5.25 -24.35
C SER A 38 -5.73 -6.18 -23.20
N GLN A 39 -4.90 -5.71 -22.26
CA GLN A 39 -4.41 -6.56 -21.16
C GLN A 39 -5.23 -6.47 -19.88
N PHE A 40 -5.85 -5.33 -19.58
CA PHE A 40 -6.51 -5.11 -18.28
C PHE A 40 -8.02 -4.90 -18.38
N VAL A 41 -8.53 -4.47 -19.52
CA VAL A 41 -9.95 -4.16 -19.70
C VAL A 41 -10.68 -5.26 -20.44
N ALA A 42 -10.25 -5.57 -21.66
CA ALA A 42 -10.91 -6.52 -22.54
C ALA A 42 -11.06 -7.94 -21.93
N PRO A 43 -10.06 -8.51 -21.20
CA PRO A 43 -10.19 -9.84 -20.61
C PRO A 43 -11.26 -9.96 -19.53
N ARG A 44 -11.77 -8.84 -19.00
CA ARG A 44 -12.81 -8.84 -17.96
C ARG A 44 -14.22 -9.10 -18.49
N ASN A 45 -14.40 -9.06 -19.81
CA ASN A 45 -15.68 -9.29 -20.48
C ASN A 45 -16.84 -8.45 -19.90
N LEU A 46 -16.55 -7.19 -19.55
CA LEU A 46 -17.54 -6.26 -19.01
C LEU A 46 -18.38 -5.65 -20.16
N PRO A 47 -19.59 -5.14 -19.87
CA PRO A 47 -20.32 -4.30 -20.81
C PRO A 47 -19.47 -3.11 -21.29
N GLU A 48 -19.67 -2.65 -22.52
CA GLU A 48 -18.87 -1.60 -23.17
C GLU A 48 -18.75 -0.32 -22.32
N GLU A 49 -19.86 0.12 -21.73
CA GLU A 49 -19.86 1.28 -20.84
C GLU A 49 -18.91 1.10 -19.64
N GLN A 50 -18.92 -0.09 -19.03
CA GLN A 50 -18.04 -0.40 -17.90
C GLN A 50 -16.58 -0.56 -18.33
N GLN A 51 -16.33 -1.06 -19.54
CA GLN A 51 -14.99 -1.11 -20.11
C GLN A 51 -14.42 0.31 -20.30
N ASN A 52 -15.22 1.24 -20.83
CA ASN A 52 -14.82 2.63 -21.00
C ASN A 52 -14.52 3.31 -19.66
N ILE A 53 -15.37 3.12 -18.65
CA ILE A 53 -15.13 3.66 -17.31
C ILE A 53 -13.83 3.09 -16.72
N LEU A 54 -13.58 1.80 -16.89
CA LEU A 54 -12.38 1.17 -16.37
C LEU A 54 -11.11 1.66 -17.07
N LEU A 55 -11.17 1.81 -18.40
CA LEU A 55 -10.06 2.37 -19.17
C LEU A 55 -9.74 3.80 -18.74
N LEU A 56 -10.77 4.65 -18.59
CA LEU A 56 -10.62 6.02 -18.10
C LEU A 56 -9.95 6.05 -16.74
N TRP A 57 -10.33 5.17 -15.81
CA TRP A 57 -9.70 5.09 -14.50
C TRP A 57 -8.21 4.76 -14.57
N TYR A 58 -7.78 3.83 -15.45
CA TYR A 58 -6.35 3.58 -15.66
C TYR A 58 -5.65 4.79 -16.27
N MET A 59 -6.29 5.47 -17.20
CA MET A 59 -5.70 6.65 -17.86
C MET A 59 -5.60 7.85 -16.90
N ASP A 60 -6.51 7.98 -15.93
CA ASP A 60 -6.40 8.99 -14.87
C ASP A 60 -5.15 8.72 -14.00
N ILE A 61 -4.88 7.46 -13.65
CA ILE A 61 -3.65 7.09 -12.93
C ILE A 61 -2.40 7.42 -13.77
N VAL A 62 -2.42 7.13 -15.06
CA VAL A 62 -1.32 7.52 -15.98
C VAL A 62 -1.11 9.04 -15.97
N GLY A 63 -2.20 9.81 -16.02
CA GLY A 63 -2.17 11.27 -15.95
C GLY A 63 -1.48 11.75 -14.66
N LEU A 64 -1.89 11.21 -13.52
CA LEU A 64 -1.30 11.54 -12.22
C LEU A 64 0.18 11.16 -12.13
N LEU A 65 0.58 9.99 -12.65
CA LEU A 65 1.99 9.58 -12.67
C LEU A 65 2.87 10.55 -13.47
N ARG A 66 2.34 11.07 -14.57
CA ARG A 66 3.03 12.09 -15.39
C ARG A 66 3.09 13.45 -14.70
N GLU A 67 1.96 13.92 -14.16
CA GLU A 67 1.87 15.18 -13.44
C GLU A 67 2.81 15.24 -12.22
N GLU A 68 2.96 14.12 -11.51
CA GLU A 68 3.84 14.01 -10.36
C GLU A 68 5.29 13.66 -10.72
N GLY A 69 5.64 13.55 -12.01
CA GLY A 69 6.99 13.22 -12.48
C GLY A 69 7.43 11.79 -12.12
N LYS A 70 6.49 10.85 -12.01
CA LYS A 70 6.70 9.47 -11.55
C LYS A 70 6.57 8.43 -12.66
N GLU A 71 6.88 8.83 -13.89
CA GLU A 71 6.81 7.95 -15.05
C GLU A 71 7.79 6.78 -15.01
N GLN A 72 8.95 6.98 -14.39
CA GLN A 72 10.00 5.96 -14.32
C GLN A 72 9.99 5.16 -13.02
N SER A 73 9.67 5.81 -11.90
CA SER A 73 9.74 5.20 -10.58
C SER A 73 9.01 6.04 -9.53
N GLY A 74 8.85 5.46 -8.33
CA GLY A 74 8.17 6.09 -7.20
C GLY A 74 6.67 5.82 -7.21
N HIS A 75 5.98 6.33 -6.21
CA HIS A 75 4.55 6.10 -5.99
C HIS A 75 3.79 7.41 -5.94
N LEU A 76 2.49 7.38 -6.30
CA LEU A 76 1.61 8.53 -6.25
C LEU A 76 1.54 9.14 -4.86
N ASN A 77 1.56 10.45 -4.79
CA ASN A 77 1.48 11.22 -3.55
C ASN A 77 0.25 10.85 -2.73
N HIS A 78 -0.87 10.52 -3.38
CA HIS A 78 -2.07 10.02 -2.70
C HIS A 78 -1.76 8.83 -1.77
N THR A 79 -1.05 7.80 -2.25
CA THR A 79 -0.72 6.63 -1.42
C THR A 79 0.31 6.96 -0.35
N LEU A 80 1.27 7.83 -0.65
CA LEU A 80 2.26 8.28 0.32
C LEU A 80 1.63 9.11 1.45
N HIS A 81 0.63 9.94 1.16
CA HIS A 81 -0.13 10.65 2.17
C HIS A 81 -0.93 9.71 3.07
N LEU A 82 -1.58 8.67 2.51
CA LEU A 82 -2.25 7.64 3.31
C LEU A 82 -1.28 6.91 4.24
N ILE A 83 -0.08 6.59 3.77
CA ILE A 83 0.97 5.99 4.62
C ILE A 83 1.41 6.96 5.72
N ALA A 84 1.53 8.26 5.41
CA ALA A 84 1.86 9.28 6.41
C ALA A 84 0.77 9.40 7.48
N ASP A 85 -0.51 9.35 7.10
CA ASP A 85 -1.63 9.36 8.04
C ASP A 85 -1.62 8.09 8.92
N MET A 86 -1.36 6.93 8.34
CA MET A 86 -1.18 5.69 9.09
C MET A 86 0.03 5.77 10.03
N HIS A 87 1.12 6.44 9.63
CA HIS A 87 2.27 6.64 10.52
C HIS A 87 1.95 7.58 11.67
N ASN A 88 1.19 8.63 11.46
CA ASN A 88 0.72 9.49 12.54
C ASN A 88 -0.15 8.71 13.54
N LEU A 89 -1.04 7.84 13.06
CA LEU A 89 -1.79 6.93 13.91
C LEU A 89 -0.86 5.97 14.69
N HIS A 90 0.14 5.40 14.03
CA HIS A 90 1.17 4.57 14.68
C HIS A 90 1.81 5.31 15.87
N LEU A 91 2.26 6.55 15.65
CA LEU A 91 2.89 7.35 16.72
C LEU A 91 1.94 7.61 17.90
N GLN A 92 0.66 7.85 17.62
CA GLN A 92 -0.36 8.02 18.66
C GLN A 92 -0.57 6.72 19.45
N LEU A 93 -0.69 5.57 18.77
CA LEU A 93 -0.87 4.26 19.41
C LEU A 93 0.34 3.84 20.27
N MET A 94 1.53 4.29 19.89
CA MET A 94 2.74 4.05 20.69
C MET A 94 2.70 4.79 22.04
N GLN A 95 1.89 5.83 22.19
CA GLN A 95 1.80 6.65 23.40
C GLN A 95 0.51 6.45 24.19
N LEU A 96 -0.61 6.22 23.51
CA LEU A 96 -1.93 6.19 24.12
C LEU A 96 -2.29 4.81 24.70
N PRO A 97 -3.12 4.74 25.78
CA PRO A 97 -3.53 3.48 26.41
C PRO A 97 -4.17 2.49 25.43
N VAL A 98 -5.00 2.98 24.50
CA VAL A 98 -5.66 2.17 23.46
C VAL A 98 -4.69 1.37 22.59
N GLY A 99 -3.44 1.82 22.47
CA GLY A 99 -2.38 1.16 21.70
C GLY A 99 -1.61 0.07 22.45
N ALA A 100 -2.03 -0.34 23.66
CA ALA A 100 -1.27 -1.29 24.47
C ALA A 100 -0.99 -2.63 23.75
N HIS A 101 -2.00 -3.22 23.10
CA HIS A 101 -1.81 -4.45 22.32
C HIS A 101 -0.94 -4.19 21.10
N TYR A 102 -1.20 -3.12 20.35
CA TYR A 102 -0.44 -2.74 19.17
C TYR A 102 1.06 -2.60 19.47
N ARG A 103 1.44 -1.99 20.62
CA ARG A 103 2.85 -1.89 21.04
C ARG A 103 3.52 -3.26 21.21
N THR A 104 2.80 -4.26 21.69
CA THR A 104 3.37 -5.62 21.81
C THR A 104 3.62 -6.26 20.44
N THR A 105 2.79 -5.95 19.46
CA THR A 105 2.96 -6.39 18.07
C THR A 105 4.17 -5.70 17.44
N VAL A 106 4.29 -4.37 17.61
CA VAL A 106 5.42 -3.57 17.11
C VAL A 106 6.75 -4.01 17.74
N ALA A 107 6.80 -4.29 19.05
CA ALA A 107 8.01 -4.70 19.73
C ALA A 107 8.67 -5.96 19.13
N ARG A 108 7.90 -6.83 18.49
CA ARG A 108 8.42 -8.00 17.77
C ARG A 108 9.11 -7.63 16.46
N LEU A 109 8.68 -6.52 15.83
CA LEU A 109 9.26 -6.04 14.59
C LEU A 109 10.51 -5.17 14.81
N GLU A 110 10.58 -4.43 15.90
CA GLU A 110 11.66 -3.47 16.18
C GLU A 110 13.09 -4.00 15.92
N PRO A 111 13.46 -5.24 16.31
CA PRO A 111 14.81 -5.76 16.06
C PRO A 111 15.20 -5.86 14.59
N TYR A 112 14.22 -5.91 13.68
CA TYR A 112 14.43 -6.08 12.24
C TYR A 112 14.48 -4.76 11.46
N LEU A 113 13.98 -3.67 12.04
CA LEU A 113 13.92 -2.36 11.38
C LEU A 113 15.29 -1.85 10.89
N PRO A 114 16.41 -1.98 11.63
CA PRO A 114 17.72 -1.52 11.15
C PRO A 114 18.15 -2.22 9.86
N THR A 115 17.95 -3.53 9.75
CA THR A 115 18.28 -4.31 8.56
C THR A 115 17.40 -3.90 7.38
N LEU A 116 16.08 -3.75 7.60
CA LEU A 116 15.14 -3.30 6.57
C LEU A 116 15.50 -1.90 6.05
N ARG A 117 15.91 -0.98 6.94
CA ARG A 117 16.35 0.37 6.55
C ARG A 117 17.57 0.34 5.65
N THR A 118 18.49 -0.58 5.89
CA THR A 118 19.70 -0.73 5.06
C THR A 118 19.34 -1.15 3.63
N VAL A 119 18.32 -2.00 3.49
CA VAL A 119 17.90 -2.56 2.19
C VAL A 119 16.92 -1.67 1.44
N LEU A 120 15.97 -1.04 2.15
CA LEU A 120 14.80 -0.39 1.53
C LEU A 120 14.78 1.13 1.62
N GLY A 121 15.61 1.74 2.48
CA GLY A 121 15.73 3.19 2.60
C GLY A 121 15.89 3.70 4.02
N LYS A 122 16.82 4.63 4.20
CA LYS A 122 17.23 5.13 5.54
C LYS A 122 16.35 6.26 6.06
N ASN A 123 15.76 7.07 5.19
CA ASN A 123 15.09 8.33 5.52
C ASN A 123 13.57 8.25 5.30
N ILE A 124 12.98 7.12 5.61
CA ILE A 124 11.53 6.91 5.52
C ILE A 124 10.97 6.49 6.88
N SER A 125 9.68 6.68 7.09
CA SER A 125 9.01 6.27 8.33
C SER A 125 9.00 4.73 8.49
N ASP A 126 8.83 4.23 9.72
CA ASP A 126 8.71 2.80 9.97
C ASP A 126 7.52 2.19 9.24
N THR A 127 6.42 2.93 9.17
CA THR A 127 5.21 2.50 8.43
C THR A 127 5.50 2.38 6.94
N GLU A 128 6.13 3.39 6.33
CA GLU A 128 6.51 3.32 4.91
C GLU A 128 7.51 2.19 4.65
N LEU A 129 8.46 1.98 5.56
CA LEU A 129 9.43 0.88 5.49
C LEU A 129 8.71 -0.49 5.43
N CYS A 130 7.68 -0.67 6.29
CA CYS A 130 6.84 -1.87 6.27
C CYS A 130 6.10 -2.06 4.94
N PHE A 131 5.51 -1.00 4.38
CA PHE A 131 4.84 -1.07 3.07
C PHE A 131 5.82 -1.44 1.96
N ARG A 132 7.01 -0.84 1.94
CA ARG A 132 8.04 -1.18 0.95
C ARG A 132 8.50 -2.63 1.07
N ALA A 133 8.63 -3.15 2.29
CA ALA A 133 8.98 -4.56 2.51
C ALA A 133 7.88 -5.51 2.03
N LEU A 134 6.62 -5.24 2.35
CA LEU A 134 5.47 -6.03 1.86
C LEU A 134 5.40 -6.02 0.34
N TYR A 135 5.58 -4.86 -0.28
CA TYR A 135 5.57 -4.72 -1.72
C TYR A 135 6.73 -5.47 -2.38
N ALA A 136 7.94 -5.32 -1.87
CA ALA A 136 9.11 -6.05 -2.35
C ALA A 136 8.93 -7.56 -2.25
N ALA A 137 8.42 -8.08 -1.13
CA ALA A 137 8.11 -9.50 -0.96
C ALA A 137 7.09 -9.99 -2.00
N MET A 138 6.05 -9.19 -2.28
CA MET A 138 5.07 -9.51 -3.31
C MET A 138 5.71 -9.61 -4.70
N LEU A 139 6.56 -8.64 -5.07
CA LEU A 139 7.26 -8.63 -6.36
C LEU A 139 8.24 -9.81 -6.49
N TYR A 140 8.96 -10.18 -5.44
CA TYR A 140 9.85 -11.35 -5.44
C TYR A 140 9.09 -12.64 -5.68
N ARG A 141 7.93 -12.83 -5.04
CA ARG A 141 7.06 -14.01 -5.25
C ARG A 141 6.56 -14.09 -6.69
N ILE A 142 6.15 -12.98 -7.29
CA ILE A 142 5.72 -12.94 -8.70
C ILE A 142 6.85 -13.34 -9.63
N LYS A 143 8.11 -12.97 -9.33
CA LYS A 143 9.30 -13.31 -10.11
C LYS A 143 9.87 -14.70 -9.82
N GLY A 144 9.26 -15.45 -8.90
CA GLY A 144 9.70 -16.79 -8.51
C GLY A 144 10.98 -16.80 -7.68
N GLY A 145 11.30 -15.71 -6.98
CA GLY A 145 12.46 -15.56 -6.12
C GLY A 145 12.09 -15.13 -4.70
N GLU A 146 13.07 -15.17 -3.80
CA GLU A 146 12.98 -14.64 -2.44
C GLU A 146 14.20 -13.78 -2.13
N ASN A 147 13.98 -12.68 -1.40
CA ASN A 147 15.06 -11.99 -0.70
C ASN A 147 14.95 -12.37 0.78
N SER A 148 15.88 -13.18 1.28
CA SER A 148 15.83 -13.70 2.64
C SER A 148 15.76 -12.60 3.70
N ALA A 149 16.48 -11.50 3.49
CA ALA A 149 16.47 -10.36 4.42
C ALA A 149 15.09 -9.69 4.57
N ILE A 150 14.24 -9.80 3.54
CA ILE A 150 12.87 -9.29 3.56
C ILE A 150 11.89 -10.41 3.93
N ALA A 151 12.04 -11.62 3.35
CA ALA A 151 11.13 -12.74 3.57
C ALA A 151 11.01 -13.10 5.05
N ASP A 152 12.13 -13.14 5.78
CA ASP A 152 12.19 -13.46 7.20
C ASP A 152 11.50 -12.41 8.10
N THR A 153 11.25 -11.21 7.57
CA THR A 153 10.63 -10.12 8.34
C THR A 153 9.12 -9.99 8.10
N ILE A 154 8.59 -10.61 7.04
CA ILE A 154 7.17 -10.45 6.66
C ILE A 154 6.23 -10.97 7.74
N GLU A 155 6.59 -12.04 8.45
CA GLU A 155 5.79 -12.57 9.57
C GLU A 155 5.64 -11.58 10.73
N TYR A 156 6.57 -10.63 10.88
CA TYR A 156 6.54 -9.57 11.89
C TYR A 156 5.88 -8.29 11.37
N ILE A 157 6.04 -7.99 10.08
CA ILE A 157 5.47 -6.81 9.43
C ILE A 157 3.96 -6.95 9.24
N SER A 158 3.50 -8.11 8.75
CA SER A 158 2.10 -8.32 8.40
C SER A 158 1.14 -8.10 9.58
N PRO A 159 1.42 -8.58 10.80
CA PRO A 159 0.57 -8.30 11.96
C PRO A 159 0.53 -6.80 12.32
N VAL A 160 1.66 -6.09 12.24
CA VAL A 160 1.72 -4.65 12.55
C VAL A 160 0.86 -3.86 11.57
N ILE A 161 1.03 -4.07 10.27
CA ILE A 161 0.26 -3.35 9.25
C ILE A 161 -1.21 -3.77 9.25
N GLY A 162 -1.50 -5.05 9.49
CA GLY A 162 -2.88 -5.54 9.60
C GLY A 162 -3.64 -4.90 10.78
N GLU A 163 -3.02 -4.85 11.96
CA GLU A 163 -3.62 -4.23 13.14
C GLU A 163 -3.76 -2.71 12.96
N LEU A 164 -2.72 -2.04 12.45
CA LEU A 164 -2.74 -0.62 12.16
C LEU A 164 -3.86 -0.26 11.16
N SER A 165 -4.04 -1.05 10.10
CA SER A 165 -5.12 -0.87 9.12
C SER A 165 -6.51 -1.04 9.74
N ALA A 166 -6.67 -2.04 10.60
CA ALA A 166 -7.95 -2.28 11.28
C ALA A 166 -8.31 -1.13 12.22
N ILE A 167 -7.32 -0.62 12.99
CA ILE A 167 -7.52 0.54 13.87
C ILE A 167 -7.80 1.80 13.05
N TYR A 168 -7.07 2.01 11.95
CA TYR A 168 -7.29 3.14 11.03
C TYR A 168 -8.75 3.23 10.58
N HIS A 169 -9.34 2.12 10.12
CA HIS A 169 -10.74 2.08 9.72
C HIS A 169 -11.72 2.31 10.88
N LYS A 170 -11.41 1.83 12.07
CA LYS A 170 -12.25 2.08 13.26
C LYS A 170 -12.24 3.55 13.64
N VAL A 171 -11.09 4.22 13.53
CA VAL A 171 -10.97 5.67 13.74
C VAL A 171 -11.74 6.45 12.67
N GLU A 172 -11.59 6.08 11.39
CA GLU A 172 -12.34 6.72 10.29
C GLU A 172 -13.87 6.61 10.48
N ARG A 173 -14.35 5.48 11.02
CA ARG A 173 -15.79 5.27 11.30
C ARG A 173 -16.26 5.85 12.63
N GLY A 174 -15.35 6.47 13.40
CA GLY A 174 -15.68 7.00 14.73
C GLY A 174 -15.96 5.94 15.79
N GLU A 175 -15.56 4.69 15.56
CA GLU A 175 -15.72 3.57 16.52
C GLU A 175 -14.68 3.62 17.65
N ILE A 176 -13.54 4.25 17.38
CA ILE A 176 -12.48 4.51 18.35
C ILE A 176 -12.25 6.01 18.42
N ASP A 177 -12.40 6.57 19.61
CA ASP A 177 -11.93 7.90 19.92
C ASP A 177 -10.57 7.78 20.62
N LEU A 178 -9.52 8.21 19.93
CA LEU A 178 -8.15 8.11 20.43
C LEU A 178 -7.89 8.94 21.69
N PHE A 179 -8.72 9.93 21.98
CA PHE A 179 -8.57 10.90 23.06
C PHE A 179 -9.57 10.71 24.21
N LYS A 180 -10.44 9.72 24.16
CA LYS A 180 -11.27 9.31 25.30
C LYS A 180 -10.46 8.38 26.22
N GLU A 181 -10.34 8.80 27.47
CA GLU A 181 -9.89 7.98 28.58
C GLU A 181 -10.89 6.85 28.90
#